data_2dfba2a62dcd04fe1cb1fb021675b342
#
_entry.id   2dfba2a62dcd04fe1cb1fb021675b342
#
_cell.length_a   1.000
_cell.length_b   1.000
_cell.length_c   1.000
_cell.angle_alpha   90.00
_cell.angle_beta   90.00
_cell.angle_gamma   90.00
#
_symmetry.space_group_name_H-M   'P 1'
#
loop_
_entity.id
_entity.type
_entity.pdbx_description
1 polymer ?
#
loop_
_entity_poly.entity_id
_entity_poly.type
_entity_poly.pdbx_seq_one_letter_code
_entity_poly.pdbx_strand_id
1 'polypeptide(L)'
;MRDQDKYLKQRGSTYYYQRRVPSEYKDFDDRGYIKKSLKTSYLEIARTRRDALVEADNLFWANVVGFAKHSVENSVNAEKVRLAQRRYMAAKKRALAKGFVYTTNEELLASSDLTELFKRLDALPENKVAPKHDAEALLGVIPKPHIVISQAFELYCNEIAVGDLLGKSATQAKDWKKIKKRAVTNFISICGDTPMSDITRGQAQNFYNWWADKLKPKGNKKGMSPNSANRDLGNLRILFTKYWQYEGEENRANPFRNLNFKEDQIHNVLHFEDAWVRNRILNPEIFTSLNRQAILIIYALIETGCRPSEISNILPENIVIDHDVPHIRIRKQGNRQLKTSSSVRDIPLVGVSLIAMRNALEGFPKYHDKGNLLSVSLLKAFRRRSLFPTENHRIYSFRHSFEQRMQEADIDYALRCTLMGHKNNRPQYGDGGSLKYRRDELLKISHPVPTEFEKRLLAVCKDTSKSNQYTKRPVYNEQRAS
;
A
#
# COMPACT_ATOMS: atom_id res chain seq x y z
N MET A 1 -22.96 18.17 17.74
CA MET A 1 -23.65 18.54 16.46
C MET A 1 -22.69 19.29 15.56
N ARG A 2 -22.38 18.79 14.36
CA ARG A 2 -21.64 19.57 13.35
C ARG A 2 -22.58 20.64 12.87
N ASP A 3 -22.19 21.91 13.02
CA ASP A 3 -22.96 23.05 12.53
C ASP A 3 -22.99 23.00 11.00
N GLN A 4 -24.07 22.45 10.45
CA GLN A 4 -24.25 22.25 9.00
C GLN A 4 -24.27 23.58 8.25
N ASP A 5 -24.54 24.71 8.94
CA ASP A 5 -24.64 26.04 8.37
C ASP A 5 -23.44 26.94 8.70
N LYS A 6 -22.33 26.36 9.16
CA LYS A 6 -21.11 27.10 9.39
C LYS A 6 -20.67 27.87 8.15
N TYR A 7 -20.33 29.15 8.32
CA TYR A 7 -19.97 30.09 7.26
C TYR A 7 -21.12 30.50 6.32
N LEU A 8 -22.40 30.15 6.59
CA LEU A 8 -23.56 30.67 5.89
C LEU A 8 -24.20 31.79 6.69
N LYS A 9 -24.60 32.85 5.99
CA LYS A 9 -25.50 33.90 6.52
C LYS A 9 -26.56 34.22 5.48
N GLN A 10 -27.80 34.31 5.92
CA GLN A 10 -28.91 34.78 5.10
C GLN A 10 -29.12 36.29 5.29
N ARG A 11 -29.36 37.02 4.21
CA ARG A 11 -29.77 38.41 4.19
C ARG A 11 -30.89 38.58 3.17
N GLY A 12 -32.08 38.91 3.66
CA GLY A 12 -33.28 38.86 2.84
C GLY A 12 -33.49 37.44 2.30
N SER A 13 -33.74 37.30 1.02
CA SER A 13 -33.91 36.01 0.35
C SER A 13 -32.62 35.35 -0.12
N THR A 14 -31.44 35.96 0.09
CA THR A 14 -30.18 35.49 -0.49
C THR A 14 -29.20 35.01 0.58
N TYR A 15 -28.56 33.88 0.35
CA TYR A 15 -27.50 33.35 1.18
C TYR A 15 -26.13 33.92 0.81
N TYR A 16 -25.29 34.11 1.85
CA TYR A 16 -23.92 34.61 1.75
C TYR A 16 -22.95 33.67 2.40
N TYR A 17 -21.81 33.46 1.78
CA TYR A 17 -20.63 32.88 2.38
C TYR A 17 -19.90 33.93 3.21
N GLN A 18 -19.59 33.62 4.47
CA GLN A 18 -18.94 34.53 5.39
C GLN A 18 -17.91 33.79 6.24
N ARG A 19 -16.64 34.12 6.07
CA ARG A 19 -15.53 33.47 6.76
C ARG A 19 -14.43 34.47 7.10
N ARG A 20 -13.89 34.40 8.34
CA ARG A 20 -12.72 35.18 8.73
C ARG A 20 -11.47 34.47 8.20
N VAL A 21 -10.49 35.23 7.71
CA VAL A 21 -9.16 34.72 7.38
C VAL A 21 -8.49 34.28 8.70
N PRO A 22 -8.05 33.02 8.83
CA PRO A 22 -7.36 32.54 10.02
C PRO A 22 -6.11 33.38 10.30
N SER A 23 -5.76 33.55 11.58
CA SER A 23 -4.66 34.43 12.03
C SER A 23 -3.32 34.05 11.43
N GLU A 24 -3.11 32.77 11.19
CA GLU A 24 -1.89 32.21 10.61
C GLU A 24 -1.66 32.55 9.13
N TYR A 25 -2.70 33.06 8.43
CA TYR A 25 -2.64 33.43 7.01
C TYR A 25 -2.80 34.94 6.76
N LYS A 26 -2.86 35.76 7.81
CA LYS A 26 -3.08 37.21 7.69
C LYS A 26 -2.00 37.94 6.90
N ASP A 27 -0.75 37.49 7.01
CA ASP A 27 0.38 38.09 6.31
C ASP A 27 0.37 37.80 4.80
N PHE A 28 -0.50 36.88 4.38
CA PHE A 28 -0.60 36.38 3.00
C PHE A 28 -1.96 36.62 2.36
N ASP A 29 -2.96 37.00 3.15
CA ASP A 29 -4.33 37.23 2.69
C ASP A 29 -4.91 38.47 3.36
N ASP A 30 -4.81 39.61 2.66
CA ASP A 30 -5.22 40.94 3.12
C ASP A 30 -6.74 41.10 3.29
N ARG A 31 -7.56 40.11 2.87
CA ARG A 31 -9.01 40.19 2.90
C ARG A 31 -9.58 40.30 4.32
N GLY A 32 -8.87 39.92 5.33
CA GLY A 32 -9.28 39.91 6.73
C GLY A 32 -10.57 39.14 7.02
N TYR A 33 -11.59 39.42 6.21
CA TYR A 33 -12.91 38.80 6.29
C TYR A 33 -13.51 38.58 4.90
N ILE A 34 -13.79 37.31 4.55
CA ILE A 34 -14.33 36.92 3.26
C ILE A 34 -15.85 36.94 3.32
N LYS A 35 -16.49 37.70 2.45
CA LYS A 35 -17.95 37.81 2.38
C LYS A 35 -18.38 37.81 0.91
N LYS A 36 -19.15 36.78 0.50
CA LYS A 36 -19.60 36.61 -0.88
C LYS A 36 -21.06 36.19 -0.94
N SER A 37 -21.82 36.78 -1.85
CA SER A 37 -23.17 36.31 -2.18
C SER A 37 -23.07 34.93 -2.86
N LEU A 38 -23.92 34.02 -2.44
CA LEU A 38 -24.05 32.70 -3.08
C LEU A 38 -25.11 32.72 -4.20
N LYS A 39 -25.71 33.89 -4.47
CA LYS A 39 -26.70 34.12 -5.54
C LYS A 39 -27.78 33.04 -5.59
N THR A 40 -28.33 32.65 -4.44
CA THR A 40 -29.39 31.66 -4.31
C THR A 40 -30.20 31.92 -3.05
N SER A 41 -31.50 31.63 -3.12
CA SER A 41 -32.42 31.60 -1.99
C SER A 41 -32.63 30.17 -1.45
N TYR A 42 -32.12 29.14 -2.12
CA TYR A 42 -32.30 27.75 -1.73
C TYR A 42 -31.13 27.30 -0.85
N LEU A 43 -31.44 26.79 0.35
CA LEU A 43 -30.46 26.43 1.38
C LEU A 43 -29.49 25.34 0.90
N GLU A 44 -29.97 24.29 0.22
CA GLU A 44 -29.14 23.19 -0.24
C GLU A 44 -28.12 23.61 -1.30
N ILE A 45 -28.56 24.46 -2.23
CA ILE A 45 -27.67 25.07 -3.23
C ILE A 45 -26.66 25.99 -2.54
N ALA A 46 -27.08 26.72 -1.51
CA ALA A 46 -26.20 27.58 -0.73
C ALA A 46 -25.13 26.77 0.01
N ARG A 47 -25.48 25.62 0.61
CA ARG A 47 -24.55 24.72 1.27
C ARG A 47 -23.50 24.19 0.29
N THR A 48 -23.94 23.67 -0.86
CA THR A 48 -23.02 23.14 -1.90
C THR A 48 -22.05 24.22 -2.40
N ARG A 49 -22.55 25.44 -2.69
CA ARG A 49 -21.69 26.56 -3.11
C ARG A 49 -20.76 27.05 -2.01
N ARG A 50 -21.21 27.06 -0.75
CA ARG A 50 -20.38 27.38 0.41
C ARG A 50 -19.25 26.38 0.57
N ASP A 51 -19.53 25.07 0.48
CA ASP A 51 -18.52 24.01 0.65
C ASP A 51 -17.42 24.11 -0.40
N ALA A 52 -17.79 24.38 -1.65
CA ALA A 52 -16.82 24.62 -2.72
C ALA A 52 -15.92 25.85 -2.43
N LEU A 53 -16.48 26.94 -1.88
CA LEU A 53 -15.72 28.12 -1.50
C LEU A 53 -14.81 27.87 -0.29
N VAL A 54 -15.28 27.14 0.72
CA VAL A 54 -14.48 26.74 1.90
C VAL A 54 -13.27 25.94 1.45
N GLU A 55 -13.47 24.98 0.58
CA GLU A 55 -12.38 24.14 0.07
C GLU A 55 -11.41 24.94 -0.81
N ALA A 56 -11.91 25.83 -1.66
CA ALA A 56 -11.07 26.73 -2.46
C ALA A 56 -10.20 27.64 -1.59
N ASP A 57 -10.75 28.24 -0.52
CA ASP A 57 -9.98 29.08 0.39
C ASP A 57 -8.96 28.28 1.20
N ASN A 58 -9.31 27.06 1.65
CA ASN A 58 -8.36 26.16 2.31
C ASN A 58 -7.19 25.80 1.40
N LEU A 59 -7.46 25.46 0.14
CA LEU A 59 -6.43 25.18 -0.86
C LEU A 59 -5.56 26.41 -1.16
N PHE A 60 -6.15 27.59 -1.22
CA PHE A 60 -5.42 28.83 -1.40
C PHE A 60 -4.44 29.08 -0.23
N TRP A 61 -4.90 29.01 1.00
CA TRP A 61 -4.03 29.22 2.18
C TRP A 61 -2.94 28.14 2.31
N ALA A 62 -3.27 26.88 2.04
CA ALA A 62 -2.28 25.83 2.00
C ALA A 62 -1.16 26.11 0.96
N ASN A 63 -1.52 26.72 -0.18
CA ASN A 63 -0.56 27.12 -1.21
C ASN A 63 0.38 28.24 -0.76
N VAL A 64 -0.18 29.24 -0.09
CA VAL A 64 0.59 30.44 0.31
C VAL A 64 1.63 30.09 1.37
N VAL A 65 1.32 29.20 2.30
CA VAL A 65 2.28 28.72 3.33
C VAL A 65 3.37 27.83 2.73
N GLY A 66 3.05 27.05 1.69
CA GLY A 66 4.05 26.22 0.97
C GLY A 66 5.17 27.07 0.34
N PHE A 67 4.84 28.28 -0.18
CA PHE A 67 5.85 29.17 -0.74
C PHE A 67 6.82 29.77 0.30
N ALA A 68 6.38 29.96 1.53
CA ALA A 68 7.17 30.62 2.56
C ALA A 68 8.21 29.72 3.25
N LYS A 69 8.15 28.40 3.10
CA LYS A 69 8.91 27.43 3.93
C LYS A 69 10.04 26.65 3.26
N HIS A 70 10.23 26.67 1.94
CA HIS A 70 11.21 25.75 1.30
C HIS A 70 12.10 26.38 0.21
N SER A 71 13.37 26.48 0.52
CA SER A 71 14.49 26.72 -0.39
C SER A 71 15.43 25.50 -0.40
N VAL A 72 15.19 24.50 -1.24
CA VAL A 72 16.20 23.48 -1.63
C VAL A 72 15.87 22.96 -3.04
N GLU A 73 16.84 23.02 -3.95
CA GLU A 73 16.65 22.96 -5.42
C GLU A 73 16.02 21.69 -6.04
N ASN A 74 16.07 20.53 -5.42
CA ASN A 74 15.47 19.30 -5.99
C ASN A 74 14.04 19.01 -5.50
N SER A 75 13.58 19.65 -4.43
CA SER A 75 12.19 19.63 -3.97
C SER A 75 11.34 20.68 -4.67
N VAL A 76 11.96 21.71 -5.25
CA VAL A 76 11.32 22.89 -5.86
C VAL A 76 10.42 22.54 -7.05
N ASN A 77 10.81 21.59 -7.88
CA ASN A 77 9.99 21.21 -9.05
C ASN A 77 8.72 20.42 -8.65
N ALA A 78 8.83 19.47 -7.75
CA ALA A 78 7.66 18.72 -7.27
C ALA A 78 6.69 19.62 -6.50
N GLU A 79 7.20 20.57 -5.70
CA GLU A 79 6.41 21.54 -4.97
C GLU A 79 5.71 22.53 -5.90
N LYS A 80 6.42 23.08 -6.89
CA LYS A 80 5.84 23.96 -7.92
C LYS A 80 4.66 23.29 -8.66
N VAL A 81 4.82 22.02 -9.01
CA VAL A 81 3.77 21.24 -9.70
C VAL A 81 2.56 21.03 -8.79
N ARG A 82 2.77 20.68 -7.53
CA ARG A 82 1.68 20.57 -6.54
C ARG A 82 0.94 21.90 -6.36
N LEU A 83 1.67 23.00 -6.29
CA LEU A 83 1.09 24.32 -6.18
C LEU A 83 0.28 24.70 -7.42
N ALA A 84 0.79 24.42 -8.61
CA ALA A 84 0.06 24.64 -9.86
C ALA A 84 -1.24 23.81 -9.90
N GLN A 85 -1.16 22.53 -9.51
CA GLN A 85 -2.32 21.64 -9.42
C GLN A 85 -3.37 22.15 -8.41
N ARG A 86 -2.95 22.55 -7.23
CA ARG A 86 -3.85 23.09 -6.20
C ARG A 86 -4.51 24.40 -6.66
N ARG A 87 -3.76 25.28 -7.31
CA ARG A 87 -4.31 26.54 -7.89
C ARG A 87 -5.36 26.21 -8.95
N TYR A 88 -5.09 25.29 -9.83
CA TYR A 88 -6.04 24.85 -10.86
C TYR A 88 -7.29 24.23 -10.25
N MET A 89 -7.17 23.34 -9.26
CA MET A 89 -8.31 22.75 -8.56
C MET A 89 -9.11 23.79 -7.77
N ALA A 90 -8.46 24.76 -7.15
CA ALA A 90 -9.15 25.87 -6.49
C ALA A 90 -9.95 26.72 -7.49
N ALA A 91 -9.40 26.99 -8.66
CA ALA A 91 -10.09 27.72 -9.74
C ALA A 91 -11.31 26.94 -10.24
N LYS A 92 -11.20 25.62 -10.47
CA LYS A 92 -12.34 24.75 -10.82
C LYS A 92 -13.47 24.84 -9.80
N LYS A 93 -13.16 24.74 -8.51
CA LYS A 93 -14.16 24.82 -7.44
C LYS A 93 -14.80 26.20 -7.32
N ARG A 94 -14.03 27.26 -7.55
CA ARG A 94 -14.58 28.64 -7.58
C ARG A 94 -15.51 28.85 -8.76
N ALA A 95 -15.17 28.39 -9.94
CA ALA A 95 -16.04 28.45 -11.11
C ALA A 95 -17.34 27.69 -10.84
N LEU A 96 -17.26 26.47 -10.31
CA LEU A 96 -18.42 25.65 -9.97
C LEU A 96 -19.32 26.32 -8.91
N ALA A 97 -18.73 26.92 -7.87
CA ALA A 97 -19.47 27.67 -6.85
C ALA A 97 -20.26 28.87 -7.42
N LYS A 98 -19.89 29.34 -8.60
CA LYS A 98 -20.57 30.40 -9.35
C LYS A 98 -21.51 29.86 -10.44
N GLY A 99 -21.63 28.55 -10.56
CA GLY A 99 -22.49 27.86 -11.52
C GLY A 99 -21.86 27.61 -12.89
N PHE A 100 -20.52 27.71 -13.01
CA PHE A 100 -19.80 27.50 -14.27
C PHE A 100 -18.88 26.28 -14.17
N VAL A 101 -18.76 25.52 -15.27
CA VAL A 101 -17.70 24.56 -15.45
C VAL A 101 -16.41 25.32 -15.75
N TYR A 102 -15.31 24.99 -15.08
CA TYR A 102 -14.03 25.63 -15.37
C TYR A 102 -13.56 25.25 -16.77
N THR A 103 -13.27 26.26 -17.58
CA THR A 103 -12.73 26.15 -18.94
C THR A 103 -11.55 27.09 -19.03
N THR A 104 -10.44 26.69 -19.62
CA THR A 104 -9.28 27.56 -19.77
C THR A 104 -9.58 28.72 -20.75
N ASN A 105 -8.86 29.82 -20.63
CA ASN A 105 -9.03 30.96 -21.53
C ASN A 105 -8.79 30.55 -23.01
N GLU A 106 -7.87 29.64 -23.27
CA GLU A 106 -7.61 29.11 -24.61
C GLU A 106 -8.83 28.35 -25.16
N GLU A 107 -9.43 27.48 -24.33
CA GLU A 107 -10.65 26.74 -24.67
C GLU A 107 -11.88 27.66 -24.83
N LEU A 108 -11.99 28.69 -23.98
CA LEU A 108 -13.07 29.67 -24.06
C LEU A 108 -12.99 30.49 -25.37
N LEU A 109 -11.80 30.92 -25.75
CA LEU A 109 -11.56 31.64 -26.99
C LEU A 109 -11.75 30.76 -28.23
N ALA A 110 -11.36 29.50 -28.14
CA ALA A 110 -11.50 28.52 -29.24
C ALA A 110 -12.97 28.11 -29.47
N SER A 111 -13.82 28.15 -28.44
CA SER A 111 -15.21 27.70 -28.54
C SER A 111 -16.08 28.65 -29.38
N SER A 112 -15.64 29.89 -29.62
CA SER A 112 -16.40 30.95 -30.29
C SER A 112 -17.80 31.24 -29.67
N ASP A 113 -18.07 30.74 -28.48
CA ASP A 113 -19.33 30.95 -27.75
C ASP A 113 -19.26 32.26 -26.94
N LEU A 114 -19.56 33.35 -27.61
CA LEU A 114 -19.63 34.67 -26.96
C LEU A 114 -20.68 34.72 -25.86
N THR A 115 -21.74 33.93 -25.96
CA THR A 115 -22.81 33.91 -24.94
C THR A 115 -22.32 33.41 -23.61
N GLU A 116 -21.52 32.33 -23.63
CA GLU A 116 -20.90 31.80 -22.41
C GLU A 116 -19.89 32.77 -21.81
N LEU A 117 -19.11 33.45 -22.67
CA LEU A 117 -18.14 34.45 -22.21
C LEU A 117 -18.85 35.65 -21.56
N PHE A 118 -19.94 36.18 -22.13
CA PHE A 118 -20.73 37.26 -21.54
C PHE A 118 -21.33 36.83 -20.20
N LYS A 119 -21.92 35.65 -20.09
CA LYS A 119 -22.43 35.12 -18.81
C LYS A 119 -21.38 35.09 -17.72
N ARG A 120 -20.13 34.74 -18.07
CA ARG A 120 -19.00 34.72 -17.13
C ARG A 120 -18.57 36.13 -16.72
N LEU A 121 -18.58 37.07 -17.65
CA LEU A 121 -18.31 38.49 -17.35
C LEU A 121 -19.39 39.10 -16.45
N ASP A 122 -20.68 38.86 -16.72
CA ASP A 122 -21.80 39.30 -15.89
C ASP A 122 -21.79 38.69 -14.48
N ALA A 123 -21.15 37.53 -14.31
CA ALA A 123 -20.98 36.92 -13.00
C ALA A 123 -19.89 37.60 -12.16
N LEU A 124 -19.10 38.51 -12.74
CA LEU A 124 -18.19 39.40 -12.02
C LEU A 124 -18.96 40.60 -11.44
N PRO A 125 -18.53 41.20 -10.33
CA PRO A 125 -19.21 42.37 -9.75
C PRO A 125 -18.97 43.64 -10.57
N GLU A 126 -20.07 44.33 -10.97
CA GLU A 126 -20.04 45.52 -11.84
C GLU A 126 -19.37 46.77 -11.22
N ASN A 127 -19.45 46.93 -9.90
CA ASN A 127 -19.07 48.18 -9.23
C ASN A 127 -17.87 48.07 -8.27
N LYS A 128 -17.10 46.97 -8.30
CA LYS A 128 -15.92 46.77 -7.48
C LYS A 128 -14.88 45.98 -8.28
N VAL A 129 -13.60 46.24 -8.05
CA VAL A 129 -12.51 45.39 -8.56
C VAL A 129 -12.84 43.96 -8.15
N ALA A 130 -13.12 43.10 -9.13
CA ALA A 130 -13.42 41.71 -8.89
C ALA A 130 -12.23 41.09 -8.11
N PRO A 131 -12.47 40.29 -7.04
CA PRO A 131 -11.39 39.60 -6.39
C PRO A 131 -10.60 38.80 -7.45
N LYS A 132 -9.30 39.01 -7.50
CA LYS A 132 -8.40 38.44 -8.51
C LYS A 132 -8.69 36.98 -8.79
N HIS A 133 -8.84 36.16 -7.73
CA HIS A 133 -9.10 34.72 -7.86
C HIS A 133 -10.46 34.36 -8.46
N ASP A 134 -11.45 35.21 -8.36
CA ASP A 134 -12.75 34.98 -8.96
C ASP A 134 -12.70 35.27 -10.46
N ALA A 135 -12.01 36.35 -10.85
CA ALA A 135 -11.77 36.66 -12.26
C ALA A 135 -10.90 35.56 -12.91
N GLU A 136 -9.83 35.15 -12.26
CA GLU A 136 -8.98 34.04 -12.72
C GLU A 136 -9.78 32.74 -12.94
N ALA A 137 -10.75 32.45 -12.04
CA ALA A 137 -11.54 31.22 -12.12
C ALA A 137 -12.64 31.31 -13.22
N LEU A 138 -13.30 32.45 -13.38
CA LEU A 138 -14.35 32.60 -14.38
C LEU A 138 -13.80 32.76 -15.79
N LEU A 139 -12.68 33.46 -15.93
CA LEU A 139 -12.07 33.75 -17.24
C LEU A 139 -11.02 32.68 -17.63
N GLY A 140 -10.88 31.60 -16.84
CA GLY A 140 -10.00 30.49 -17.19
C GLY A 140 -8.50 30.83 -17.25
N VAL A 141 -8.05 31.84 -16.49
CA VAL A 141 -6.66 32.34 -16.53
C VAL A 141 -5.63 31.36 -15.97
N ILE A 142 -6.08 30.44 -15.09
CA ILE A 142 -5.18 29.44 -14.51
C ILE A 142 -5.02 28.27 -15.50
N PRO A 143 -3.82 28.07 -16.07
CA PRO A 143 -3.61 27.01 -17.05
C PRO A 143 -3.77 25.62 -16.40
N LYS A 144 -4.21 24.64 -17.19
CA LYS A 144 -4.19 23.23 -16.78
C LYS A 144 -2.75 22.78 -16.63
N PRO A 145 -2.31 22.28 -15.46
CA PRO A 145 -0.95 21.86 -15.27
C PRO A 145 -0.62 20.64 -16.15
N HIS A 146 0.50 20.67 -16.82
CA HIS A 146 1.02 19.51 -17.56
C HIS A 146 1.72 18.56 -16.56
N ILE A 147 0.95 17.67 -15.95
CA ILE A 147 1.47 16.70 -14.98
C ILE A 147 2.04 15.50 -15.72
N VAL A 148 3.36 15.30 -15.65
CA VAL A 148 4.02 14.11 -16.20
C VAL A 148 3.79 12.89 -15.29
N ILE A 149 3.96 11.68 -15.84
CA ILE A 149 3.64 10.44 -15.12
C ILE A 149 4.43 10.25 -13.82
N SER A 150 5.67 10.73 -13.74
CA SER A 150 6.46 10.70 -12.50
C SER A 150 5.81 11.56 -11.40
N GLN A 151 5.32 12.75 -11.76
CA GLN A 151 4.64 13.68 -10.86
C GLN A 151 3.25 13.17 -10.47
N ALA A 152 2.52 12.60 -11.43
CA ALA A 152 1.24 11.92 -11.16
C ALA A 152 1.40 10.75 -10.19
N PHE A 153 2.51 10.02 -10.26
CA PHE A 153 2.83 8.96 -9.31
C PHE A 153 3.08 9.50 -7.89
N GLU A 154 3.81 10.61 -7.75
CA GLU A 154 4.02 11.24 -6.45
C GLU A 154 2.68 11.78 -5.86
N LEU A 155 1.85 12.40 -6.70
CA LEU A 155 0.50 12.83 -6.32
C LEU A 155 -0.36 11.64 -5.89
N TYR A 156 -0.30 10.55 -6.66
CA TYR A 156 -1.00 9.30 -6.34
C TYR A 156 -0.60 8.74 -4.97
N CYS A 157 0.69 8.72 -4.66
CA CYS A 157 1.19 8.18 -3.39
C CYS A 157 0.86 9.06 -2.18
N ASN A 158 0.81 10.38 -2.35
CA ASN A 158 0.74 11.33 -1.25
C ASN A 158 -0.66 11.91 -1.02
N GLU A 159 -1.53 11.89 -2.02
CA GLU A 159 -2.86 12.51 -1.94
C GLU A 159 -4.00 11.56 -2.36
N ILE A 160 -3.85 10.82 -3.48
CA ILE A 160 -4.94 10.03 -4.04
C ILE A 160 -5.13 8.70 -3.32
N ALA A 161 -4.04 7.97 -3.08
CA ALA A 161 -4.05 6.61 -2.53
C ALA A 161 -3.75 6.57 -1.02
N VAL A 162 -3.99 7.66 -0.29
CA VAL A 162 -3.78 7.72 1.17
C VAL A 162 -4.58 6.62 1.89
N GLY A 163 -5.81 6.38 1.44
CA GLY A 163 -6.67 5.32 1.97
C GLY A 163 -6.07 3.91 1.84
N ASP A 164 -5.35 3.64 0.75
CA ASP A 164 -4.67 2.36 0.53
C ASP A 164 -3.50 2.12 1.50
N LEU A 165 -2.97 3.18 2.09
CA LEU A 165 -1.85 3.14 3.03
C LEU A 165 -2.30 3.08 4.49
N LEU A 166 -3.57 3.37 4.78
CA LEU A 166 -4.11 3.31 6.12
C LEU A 166 -3.97 1.90 6.72
N GLY A 167 -3.40 1.82 7.91
CA GLY A 167 -3.18 0.56 8.63
C GLY A 167 -2.05 -0.32 8.06
N LYS A 168 -1.24 0.17 7.13
CA LYS A 168 0.00 -0.51 6.70
C LYS A 168 1.17 -0.11 7.58
N SER A 169 2.06 -1.07 7.86
CA SER A 169 3.34 -0.77 8.50
C SER A 169 4.26 0.06 7.56
N ALA A 170 5.30 0.67 8.14
CA ALA A 170 6.29 1.43 7.36
C ALA A 170 6.91 0.59 6.23
N THR A 171 7.23 -0.68 6.51
CA THR A 171 7.75 -1.62 5.51
C THR A 171 6.70 -1.97 4.45
N GLN A 172 5.45 -2.24 4.86
CA GLN A 172 4.37 -2.51 3.92
C GLN A 172 4.10 -1.32 3.00
N ALA A 173 4.10 -0.10 3.53
CA ALA A 173 3.93 1.13 2.75
C ALA A 173 5.10 1.35 1.77
N LYS A 174 6.35 1.11 2.23
CA LYS A 174 7.55 1.18 1.40
C LYS A 174 7.51 0.17 0.25
N ASP A 175 7.17 -1.09 0.53
CA ASP A 175 7.10 -2.14 -0.48
C ASP A 175 5.95 -1.88 -1.48
N TRP A 176 4.80 -1.38 -1.01
CA TRP A 176 3.69 -0.97 -1.87
C TRP A 176 4.10 0.14 -2.85
N LYS A 177 4.78 1.19 -2.36
CA LYS A 177 5.31 2.26 -3.21
C LYS A 177 6.38 1.75 -4.18
N LYS A 178 7.31 0.90 -3.71
CA LYS A 178 8.41 0.35 -4.52
C LYS A 178 7.91 -0.42 -5.74
N ILE A 179 6.90 -1.27 -5.58
CA ILE A 179 6.35 -2.08 -6.68
C ILE A 179 5.72 -1.18 -7.74
N LYS A 180 4.97 -0.15 -7.34
CA LYS A 180 4.32 0.79 -8.26
C LYS A 180 5.34 1.72 -8.94
N LYS A 181 6.32 2.21 -8.16
CA LYS A 181 7.42 3.03 -8.70
C LYS A 181 8.19 2.31 -9.79
N ARG A 182 8.43 1.00 -9.62
CA ARG A 182 9.08 0.19 -10.66
C ARG A 182 8.32 0.23 -11.99
N ALA A 183 7.00 0.08 -11.97
CA ALA A 183 6.18 0.12 -13.19
C ALA A 183 6.30 1.49 -13.90
N VAL A 184 6.23 2.58 -13.13
CA VAL A 184 6.39 3.95 -13.65
C VAL A 184 7.81 4.16 -14.21
N THR A 185 8.85 3.75 -13.46
CA THR A 185 10.25 3.86 -13.93
C THR A 185 10.49 3.07 -15.21
N ASN A 186 9.94 1.85 -15.31
CA ASN A 186 10.03 1.05 -16.51
C ASN A 186 9.32 1.73 -17.71
N PHE A 187 8.13 2.30 -17.49
CA PHE A 187 7.40 3.03 -18.52
C PHE A 187 8.18 4.25 -19.01
N ILE A 188 8.70 5.07 -18.10
CA ILE A 188 9.51 6.25 -18.41
C ILE A 188 10.75 5.89 -19.23
N SER A 189 11.39 4.76 -18.92
CA SER A 189 12.57 4.31 -19.66
C SER A 189 12.30 3.95 -21.12
N ILE A 190 11.04 3.70 -21.49
CA ILE A 190 10.62 3.30 -22.83
C ILE A 190 9.95 4.46 -23.59
N CYS A 191 9.09 5.21 -22.88
CA CYS A 191 8.21 6.21 -23.50
C CYS A 191 8.58 7.65 -23.13
N GLY A 192 9.57 7.85 -22.24
CA GLY A 192 9.86 9.15 -21.65
C GLY A 192 8.90 9.50 -20.51
N ASP A 193 9.22 10.58 -19.77
CA ASP A 193 8.35 11.11 -18.71
C ASP A 193 7.24 11.94 -19.32
N THR A 194 6.24 11.26 -19.87
CA THR A 194 5.16 11.82 -20.69
C THR A 194 4.10 12.47 -19.81
N PRO A 195 3.50 13.62 -20.21
CA PRO A 195 2.32 14.18 -19.56
C PRO A 195 1.16 13.17 -19.56
N MET A 196 0.42 13.12 -18.45
CA MET A 196 -0.72 12.19 -18.28
C MET A 196 -1.80 12.38 -19.36
N SER A 197 -1.95 13.60 -19.91
CA SER A 197 -2.83 13.91 -21.03
C SER A 197 -2.41 13.24 -22.33
N ASP A 198 -1.11 13.07 -22.51
CA ASP A 198 -0.48 12.70 -23.79
C ASP A 198 -0.12 11.22 -23.87
N ILE A 199 -0.40 10.47 -22.79
CA ILE A 199 -0.18 9.02 -22.80
C ILE A 199 -1.19 8.36 -23.73
N THR A 200 -0.68 7.87 -24.86
CA THR A 200 -1.47 7.25 -25.95
C THR A 200 -1.54 5.73 -25.84
N ARG A 201 -2.50 5.14 -26.55
CA ARG A 201 -2.56 3.68 -26.72
C ARG A 201 -1.28 3.12 -27.39
N GLY A 202 -0.67 3.88 -28.30
CA GLY A 202 0.59 3.48 -28.97
C GLY A 202 1.73 3.34 -27.95
N GLN A 203 1.87 4.29 -27.02
CA GLN A 203 2.89 4.19 -25.96
C GLN A 203 2.63 3.02 -25.02
N ALA A 204 1.36 2.79 -24.64
CA ALA A 204 0.99 1.62 -23.84
C ALA A 204 1.30 0.30 -24.56
N GLN A 205 1.12 0.25 -25.91
CA GLN A 205 1.47 -0.91 -26.73
C GLN A 205 3.00 -1.08 -26.85
N ASN A 206 3.76 0.00 -26.96
CA ASN A 206 5.24 -0.05 -26.93
C ASN A 206 5.75 -0.64 -25.60
N PHE A 207 5.15 -0.24 -24.48
CA PHE A 207 5.48 -0.81 -23.17
C PHE A 207 5.09 -2.29 -23.07
N TYR A 208 3.94 -2.69 -23.64
CA TYR A 208 3.54 -4.09 -23.73
C TYR A 208 4.54 -4.91 -24.55
N ASN A 209 4.94 -4.41 -25.73
CA ASN A 209 5.91 -5.08 -26.61
C ASN A 209 7.28 -5.23 -25.95
N TRP A 210 7.74 -4.21 -25.21
CA TRP A 210 8.95 -4.30 -24.40
C TRP A 210 8.89 -5.42 -23.36
N TRP A 211 7.73 -5.59 -22.69
CA TRP A 211 7.52 -6.71 -21.79
C TRP A 211 7.49 -8.04 -22.55
N ALA A 212 6.85 -8.11 -23.71
CA ALA A 212 6.83 -9.31 -24.54
C ALA A 212 8.25 -9.80 -24.87
N ASP A 213 9.15 -8.87 -25.18
CA ASP A 213 10.56 -9.19 -25.42
C ASP A 213 11.33 -9.63 -24.16
N LYS A 214 10.95 -9.12 -22.99
CA LYS A 214 11.50 -9.56 -21.70
C LYS A 214 11.02 -10.94 -21.25
N LEU A 215 9.87 -11.39 -21.72
CA LEU A 215 9.32 -12.72 -21.46
C LEU A 215 10.05 -13.80 -22.27
N LYS A 216 10.64 -13.45 -23.40
CA LYS A 216 11.40 -14.40 -24.23
C LYS A 216 12.71 -14.79 -23.54
N PRO A 217 13.07 -16.09 -23.54
CA PRO A 217 14.40 -16.52 -23.09
C PRO A 217 15.51 -15.83 -23.93
N LYS A 218 16.60 -15.49 -23.26
CA LYS A 218 17.80 -14.94 -23.95
C LYS A 218 19.01 -15.81 -23.62
N GLY A 219 19.45 -16.61 -24.59
CA GLY A 219 20.50 -17.60 -24.38
C GLY A 219 20.10 -18.57 -23.25
N ASN A 220 21.00 -18.82 -22.30
CA ASN A 220 20.77 -19.69 -21.14
C ASN A 220 19.92 -19.04 -20.00
N LYS A 221 19.47 -17.78 -20.16
CA LYS A 221 18.66 -17.10 -19.14
C LYS A 221 17.17 -17.28 -19.44
N LYS A 222 16.41 -17.78 -18.44
CA LYS A 222 14.95 -17.83 -18.50
C LYS A 222 14.40 -16.40 -18.67
N GLY A 223 13.36 -16.26 -19.48
CA GLY A 223 12.60 -15.01 -19.59
C GLY A 223 11.96 -14.60 -18.25
N MET A 224 11.51 -13.35 -18.20
CA MET A 224 10.73 -12.87 -17.05
C MET A 224 9.36 -13.56 -17.00
N SER A 225 8.69 -13.53 -15.85
CA SER A 225 7.37 -14.14 -15.74
C SER A 225 6.26 -13.22 -16.26
N PRO A 226 5.19 -13.76 -16.92
CA PRO A 226 4.00 -12.99 -17.30
C PRO A 226 3.37 -12.23 -16.13
N ASN A 227 3.37 -12.81 -14.92
CA ASN A 227 2.88 -12.17 -13.71
C ASN A 227 3.62 -10.85 -13.41
N SER A 228 4.93 -10.77 -13.66
CA SER A 228 5.69 -9.53 -13.46
C SER A 228 5.28 -8.44 -14.46
N ALA A 229 5.03 -8.79 -15.71
CA ALA A 229 4.54 -7.89 -16.74
C ALA A 229 3.11 -7.41 -16.44
N ASN A 230 2.21 -8.34 -16.11
CA ASN A 230 0.82 -8.04 -15.76
C ASN A 230 0.73 -7.13 -14.53
N ARG A 231 1.65 -7.29 -13.56
CA ARG A 231 1.72 -6.42 -12.38
C ARG A 231 2.11 -4.99 -12.75
N ASP A 232 3.06 -4.80 -13.64
CA ASP A 232 3.46 -3.46 -14.08
C ASP A 232 2.37 -2.79 -14.91
N LEU A 233 1.78 -3.50 -15.88
CA LEU A 233 0.63 -3.02 -16.67
C LEU A 233 -0.57 -2.69 -15.78
N GLY A 234 -0.87 -3.53 -14.79
CA GLY A 234 -1.93 -3.32 -13.81
C GLY A 234 -1.69 -2.08 -12.95
N ASN A 235 -0.45 -1.85 -12.51
CA ASN A 235 -0.10 -0.67 -11.71
C ASN A 235 -0.23 0.63 -12.51
N LEU A 236 0.18 0.64 -13.79
CA LEU A 236 0.00 1.80 -14.67
C LEU A 236 -1.48 2.07 -14.96
N ARG A 237 -2.27 1.00 -15.19
CA ARG A 237 -3.72 1.10 -15.38
C ARG A 237 -4.40 1.73 -14.17
N ILE A 238 -4.05 1.29 -12.96
CA ILE A 238 -4.60 1.82 -11.71
C ILE A 238 -4.18 3.29 -11.53
N LEU A 239 -2.89 3.61 -11.73
CA LEU A 239 -2.39 4.98 -11.63
C LEU A 239 -3.16 5.92 -12.58
N PHE A 240 -3.30 5.54 -13.84
CA PHE A 240 -4.00 6.33 -14.84
C PHE A 240 -5.47 6.56 -14.48
N THR A 241 -6.19 5.48 -14.14
CA THR A 241 -7.61 5.60 -13.73
C THR A 241 -7.77 6.48 -12.50
N LYS A 242 -6.96 6.25 -11.45
CA LYS A 242 -7.07 6.99 -10.19
C LYS A 242 -6.68 8.46 -10.32
N TYR A 243 -5.71 8.76 -11.17
CA TYR A 243 -5.33 10.14 -11.48
C TYR A 243 -6.49 10.89 -12.15
N TRP A 244 -7.11 10.31 -13.19
CA TRP A 244 -8.20 10.97 -13.91
C TRP A 244 -9.51 11.03 -13.10
N GLN A 245 -9.77 10.05 -12.23
CA GLN A 245 -10.85 10.16 -11.22
C GLN A 245 -10.62 11.35 -10.28
N TYR A 246 -9.40 11.53 -9.82
CA TYR A 246 -9.02 12.68 -8.98
C TYR A 246 -9.18 14.01 -9.71
N GLU A 247 -8.88 14.06 -11.02
CA GLU A 247 -9.12 15.22 -11.87
C GLU A 247 -10.61 15.47 -12.21
N GLY A 248 -11.51 14.53 -11.88
CA GLY A 248 -12.94 14.61 -12.23
C GLY A 248 -13.24 14.17 -13.66
N GLU A 249 -12.30 13.49 -14.34
CA GLU A 249 -12.48 12.93 -15.69
C GLU A 249 -12.65 11.39 -15.61
N GLU A 250 -13.68 10.92 -14.94
CA GLU A 250 -13.89 9.49 -14.64
C GLU A 250 -14.03 8.61 -15.89
N ASN A 251 -14.59 9.15 -16.96
CA ASN A 251 -14.88 8.43 -18.21
C ASN A 251 -13.71 8.44 -19.20
N ARG A 252 -12.56 8.97 -18.82
CA ARG A 252 -11.42 9.04 -19.73
C ARG A 252 -10.91 7.64 -20.08
N ALA A 253 -10.78 7.36 -21.39
CA ALA A 253 -10.34 6.07 -21.88
C ALA A 253 -8.93 5.73 -21.38
N ASN A 254 -8.78 4.58 -20.72
CA ASN A 254 -7.48 4.16 -20.20
C ASN A 254 -6.65 3.47 -21.27
N PRO A 255 -5.48 4.00 -21.68
CA PRO A 255 -4.64 3.44 -22.73
C PRO A 255 -4.08 2.05 -22.39
N PHE A 256 -3.99 1.68 -21.12
CA PHE A 256 -3.52 0.36 -20.66
C PHE A 256 -4.65 -0.68 -20.54
N ARG A 257 -5.87 -0.35 -20.95
CA ARG A 257 -7.02 -1.28 -20.89
C ARG A 257 -6.74 -2.52 -21.76
N ASN A 258 -7.08 -3.70 -21.25
CA ASN A 258 -6.99 -4.98 -21.94
C ASN A 258 -5.56 -5.35 -22.42
N LEU A 259 -4.52 -4.76 -21.85
CA LEU A 259 -3.14 -5.19 -22.05
C LEU A 259 -2.73 -6.11 -20.91
N ASN A 260 -2.68 -7.41 -21.21
CA ASN A 260 -2.21 -8.44 -20.28
C ASN A 260 -1.68 -9.65 -21.05
N PHE A 261 -0.76 -10.36 -20.43
CA PHE A 261 -0.22 -11.62 -20.92
C PHE A 261 -0.99 -12.78 -20.30
N LYS A 262 -1.21 -13.85 -21.08
CA LYS A 262 -1.75 -15.10 -20.55
C LYS A 262 -0.75 -15.71 -19.57
N GLU A 263 -1.25 -16.25 -18.48
CA GLU A 263 -0.48 -17.02 -17.50
C GLU A 263 -0.78 -18.50 -17.72
N ASP A 264 0.01 -19.15 -18.56
CA ASP A 264 -0.19 -20.57 -18.90
C ASP A 264 0.46 -21.52 -17.85
N GLN A 265 1.24 -20.97 -16.89
CA GLN A 265 1.91 -21.78 -15.89
C GLN A 265 1.20 -21.69 -14.54
N ILE A 266 0.56 -22.76 -14.15
CA ILE A 266 0.20 -23.00 -12.75
C ILE A 266 1.52 -23.15 -12.00
N HIS A 267 1.96 -22.10 -11.31
CA HIS A 267 3.12 -22.17 -10.42
C HIS A 267 2.73 -23.00 -9.18
N ASN A 268 2.81 -24.31 -9.30
CA ASN A 268 2.72 -25.19 -8.14
C ASN A 268 3.98 -24.99 -7.31
N VAL A 269 3.86 -24.30 -6.18
CA VAL A 269 4.92 -24.30 -5.17
C VAL A 269 4.95 -25.70 -4.58
N LEU A 270 6.08 -26.37 -4.73
CA LEU A 270 6.26 -27.73 -4.25
C LEU A 270 6.19 -27.76 -2.72
N HIS A 271 5.59 -28.79 -2.16
CA HIS A 271 5.61 -29.08 -0.73
C HIS A 271 6.88 -29.88 -0.39
N PHE A 272 7.29 -29.88 0.87
CA PHE A 272 8.30 -30.80 1.38
C PHE A 272 7.63 -32.14 1.70
N GLU A 273 8.21 -33.22 1.26
CA GLU A 273 7.83 -34.56 1.67
C GLU A 273 8.04 -34.75 3.17
N ASP A 274 7.16 -35.47 3.84
CA ASP A 274 7.25 -35.75 5.29
C ASP A 274 8.58 -36.41 5.69
N ALA A 275 9.04 -37.34 4.88
CA ALA A 275 10.35 -37.99 5.10
C ALA A 275 11.50 -36.98 5.05
N TRP A 276 11.43 -36.00 4.14
CA TRP A 276 12.43 -34.92 4.08
C TRP A 276 12.41 -34.05 5.33
N VAL A 277 11.21 -33.64 5.77
CA VAL A 277 11.06 -32.84 6.99
C VAL A 277 11.63 -33.60 8.20
N ARG A 278 11.25 -34.87 8.41
CA ARG A 278 11.70 -35.70 9.52
C ARG A 278 13.21 -35.91 9.51
N ASN A 279 13.78 -36.27 8.37
CA ASN A 279 15.16 -36.69 8.28
C ASN A 279 16.17 -35.54 8.15
N ARG A 280 15.73 -34.41 7.61
CA ARG A 280 16.64 -33.30 7.30
C ARG A 280 16.36 -32.04 8.12
N ILE A 281 15.09 -31.72 8.41
CA ILE A 281 14.70 -30.42 9.01
C ILE A 281 14.50 -30.56 10.53
N LEU A 282 13.91 -31.66 11.01
CA LEU A 282 13.72 -31.90 12.45
C LEU A 282 15.00 -32.26 13.19
N ASN A 283 16.16 -31.86 12.69
CA ASN A 283 17.46 -31.95 13.33
C ASN A 283 17.98 -30.54 13.64
N PRO A 284 17.86 -30.04 14.90
CA PRO A 284 18.26 -28.68 15.27
C PRO A 284 19.72 -28.34 14.97
N GLU A 285 20.65 -29.31 15.08
CA GLU A 285 22.09 -29.10 14.88
C GLU A 285 22.43 -28.61 13.48
N ILE A 286 21.58 -28.91 12.51
CA ILE A 286 21.78 -28.43 11.14
C ILE A 286 21.69 -26.90 11.05
N PHE A 287 21.04 -26.25 12.01
CA PHE A 287 20.87 -24.81 12.07
C PHE A 287 21.90 -24.09 12.94
N THR A 288 22.95 -24.76 13.39
CA THR A 288 24.11 -24.15 14.06
C THR A 288 24.56 -22.90 13.27
N SER A 289 24.88 -21.82 13.96
CA SER A 289 25.19 -20.49 13.40
C SER A 289 24.03 -19.68 12.80
N LEU A 290 22.82 -20.21 12.81
CA LEU A 290 21.63 -19.40 12.51
C LEU A 290 21.09 -18.80 13.82
N ASN A 291 20.67 -17.51 13.80
CA ASN A 291 20.19 -16.87 15.03
C ASN A 291 18.95 -17.57 15.60
N ARG A 292 18.83 -17.54 16.94
CA ARG A 292 17.74 -18.19 17.69
C ARG A 292 16.36 -17.92 17.13
N GLN A 293 16.02 -16.64 16.86
CA GLN A 293 14.67 -16.31 16.38
C GLN A 293 14.36 -16.93 15.01
N ALA A 294 15.35 -16.98 14.11
CA ALA A 294 15.16 -17.62 12.79
C ALA A 294 14.94 -19.13 12.94
N ILE A 295 15.65 -19.80 13.86
CA ILE A 295 15.47 -21.23 14.14
C ILE A 295 14.05 -21.48 14.68
N LEU A 296 13.62 -20.72 15.67
CA LEU A 296 12.28 -20.85 16.25
C LEU A 296 11.18 -20.58 15.23
N ILE A 297 11.37 -19.59 14.32
CA ILE A 297 10.43 -19.33 13.23
C ILE A 297 10.32 -20.54 12.29
N ILE A 298 11.44 -21.20 11.93
CA ILE A 298 11.42 -22.40 11.07
C ILE A 298 10.51 -23.46 11.69
N TYR A 299 10.73 -23.81 12.96
CA TYR A 299 9.95 -24.83 13.64
C TYR A 299 8.50 -24.43 13.89
N ALA A 300 8.23 -23.15 14.15
CA ALA A 300 6.87 -22.65 14.25
C ALA A 300 6.08 -22.80 12.94
N LEU A 301 6.73 -22.69 11.77
CA LEU A 301 6.08 -22.79 10.46
C LEU A 301 5.62 -24.22 10.11
N ILE A 302 6.28 -25.27 10.67
CA ILE A 302 6.08 -26.66 10.25
C ILE A 302 4.65 -27.14 10.53
N GLU A 303 4.13 -26.87 11.75
CA GLU A 303 2.81 -27.38 12.17
C GLU A 303 1.72 -26.31 12.29
N THR A 304 1.98 -25.08 11.80
CA THR A 304 0.98 -24.00 11.88
C THR A 304 0.42 -23.61 10.53
N GLY A 305 1.11 -23.96 9.43
CA GLY A 305 0.73 -23.50 8.11
C GLY A 305 0.73 -21.98 7.93
N CYS A 306 1.27 -21.23 8.90
CA CYS A 306 1.34 -19.78 8.84
C CYS A 306 2.22 -19.26 7.71
N ARG A 307 1.92 -18.05 7.26
CA ARG A 307 2.88 -17.33 6.40
C ARG A 307 4.09 -16.89 7.24
N PRO A 308 5.32 -16.93 6.69
CA PRO A 308 6.50 -16.47 7.44
C PRO A 308 6.33 -15.08 8.04
N SER A 309 5.61 -14.18 7.34
CA SER A 309 5.31 -12.84 7.83
C SER A 309 4.26 -12.80 8.95
N GLU A 310 3.43 -13.82 9.12
CA GLU A 310 2.48 -13.94 10.23
C GLU A 310 3.23 -14.31 11.51
N ILE A 311 4.09 -15.33 11.45
CA ILE A 311 4.91 -15.75 12.60
C ILE A 311 5.91 -14.66 12.99
N SER A 312 6.66 -14.09 12.06
CA SER A 312 7.70 -13.10 12.39
C SER A 312 7.16 -11.78 12.97
N ASN A 313 5.87 -11.53 12.84
CA ASN A 313 5.22 -10.34 13.37
C ASN A 313 4.23 -10.63 14.50
N ILE A 314 4.21 -11.86 15.00
CA ILE A 314 3.33 -12.19 16.13
C ILE A 314 3.74 -11.39 17.36
N LEU A 315 2.76 -10.83 18.06
CA LEU A 315 3.00 -10.11 19.31
C LEU A 315 2.90 -11.08 20.50
N PRO A 316 3.58 -10.79 21.63
CA PRO A 316 3.58 -11.63 22.82
C PRO A 316 2.18 -12.01 23.30
N GLU A 317 1.24 -11.05 23.34
CA GLU A 317 -0.16 -11.26 23.76
C GLU A 317 -0.96 -12.22 22.87
N ASN A 318 -0.44 -12.51 21.68
CA ASN A 318 -1.04 -13.46 20.73
C ASN A 318 -0.42 -14.86 20.78
N ILE A 319 0.50 -15.10 21.70
CA ILE A 319 1.12 -16.39 21.96
C ILE A 319 0.55 -16.91 23.28
N VAL A 320 -0.46 -17.75 23.19
CA VAL A 320 -1.21 -18.22 24.35
C VAL A 320 -0.77 -19.64 24.69
N ILE A 321 0.21 -19.76 25.59
CA ILE A 321 0.78 -21.06 26.01
C ILE A 321 0.10 -21.59 27.27
N ASP A 322 -0.25 -20.71 28.20
CA ASP A 322 -0.95 -21.06 29.43
C ASP A 322 -2.47 -21.13 29.18
N HIS A 323 -2.88 -22.22 28.54
CA HIS A 323 -4.26 -22.52 28.17
C HIS A 323 -4.41 -24.03 27.97
N ASP A 324 -5.60 -24.60 28.22
CA ASP A 324 -5.91 -26.04 28.01
C ASP A 324 -5.50 -26.51 26.60
N VAL A 325 -5.63 -25.63 25.61
CA VAL A 325 -5.13 -25.82 24.25
C VAL A 325 -4.19 -24.67 23.92
N PRO A 326 -2.87 -24.84 24.07
CA PRO A 326 -1.91 -23.84 23.63
C PRO A 326 -2.11 -23.47 22.17
N HIS A 327 -2.13 -22.17 21.86
CA HIS A 327 -2.43 -21.70 20.50
C HIS A 327 -1.79 -20.35 20.22
N ILE A 328 -1.74 -19.99 18.96
CA ILE A 328 -1.40 -18.63 18.50
C ILE A 328 -2.61 -17.96 17.87
N ARG A 329 -2.71 -16.66 18.05
CA ARG A 329 -3.75 -15.82 17.49
C ARG A 329 -3.20 -14.97 16.36
N ILE A 330 -3.69 -15.16 15.15
CA ILE A 330 -3.36 -14.28 14.03
C ILE A 330 -4.39 -13.16 14.01
N ARG A 331 -3.95 -11.95 14.35
CA ARG A 331 -4.81 -10.77 14.50
C ARG A 331 -4.28 -9.60 13.68
N LYS A 332 -5.18 -8.69 13.29
CA LYS A 332 -4.80 -7.38 12.78
C LYS A 332 -4.13 -6.62 13.92
N GLN A 333 -2.95 -6.12 13.68
CA GLN A 333 -2.16 -5.40 14.67
C GLN A 333 -2.12 -3.92 14.27
N GLY A 334 -2.49 -3.02 15.16
CA GLY A 334 -2.35 -1.58 15.06
C GLY A 334 -2.15 -1.00 13.65
N ASN A 335 -0.91 -0.76 13.30
CA ASN A 335 -0.47 -0.21 12.02
C ASN A 335 0.04 -1.27 11.02
N ARG A 336 -0.38 -2.55 11.14
CA ARG A 336 -0.02 -3.62 10.21
C ARG A 336 -1.25 -4.33 9.67
N GLN A 337 -1.41 -4.35 8.35
CA GLN A 337 -2.49 -5.08 7.68
C GLN A 337 -2.14 -6.56 7.49
N LEU A 338 -3.13 -7.43 7.67
CA LEU A 338 -3.08 -8.81 7.19
C LEU A 338 -3.38 -8.85 5.68
N LYS A 339 -2.96 -9.93 5.01
CA LYS A 339 -3.16 -10.08 3.57
C LYS A 339 -4.64 -10.09 3.17
N THR A 340 -5.49 -10.72 3.98
CA THR A 340 -6.94 -10.83 3.78
C THR A 340 -7.64 -10.79 5.13
N SER A 341 -8.93 -10.47 5.14
CA SER A 341 -9.77 -10.55 6.35
C SER A 341 -9.85 -11.97 6.91
N SER A 342 -9.90 -12.98 6.04
CA SER A 342 -9.88 -14.40 6.41
C SER A 342 -8.57 -14.86 7.07
N SER A 343 -7.53 -14.02 7.08
CA SER A 343 -6.29 -14.36 7.79
C SER A 343 -6.43 -14.34 9.32
N VAL A 344 -7.45 -13.69 9.87
CA VAL A 344 -7.75 -13.66 11.32
C VAL A 344 -8.20 -15.04 11.77
N ARG A 345 -7.44 -15.68 12.67
CA ARG A 345 -7.70 -17.03 13.12
C ARG A 345 -6.89 -17.41 14.35
N ASP A 346 -7.33 -18.46 15.05
CA ASP A 346 -6.61 -19.10 16.14
C ASP A 346 -6.14 -20.48 15.68
N ILE A 347 -4.84 -20.77 15.90
CA ILE A 347 -4.18 -21.99 15.46
C ILE A 347 -3.62 -22.71 16.67
N PRO A 348 -4.13 -23.90 17.04
CA PRO A 348 -3.53 -24.72 18.06
C PRO A 348 -2.08 -25.05 17.74
N LEU A 349 -1.25 -25.07 18.76
CA LEU A 349 0.15 -25.44 18.66
C LEU A 349 0.32 -26.92 19.00
N VAL A 350 0.94 -27.67 18.09
CA VAL A 350 1.23 -29.11 18.26
C VAL A 350 2.69 -29.39 17.88
N GLY A 351 3.21 -30.53 18.30
CA GLY A 351 4.53 -31.03 17.91
C GLY A 351 5.65 -30.02 18.13
N VAL A 352 6.55 -29.91 17.14
CA VAL A 352 7.72 -29.02 17.21
C VAL A 352 7.36 -27.53 17.21
N SER A 353 6.18 -27.16 16.69
CA SER A 353 5.73 -25.76 16.72
C SER A 353 5.36 -25.32 18.14
N LEU A 354 4.78 -26.20 18.96
CA LEU A 354 4.51 -25.93 20.36
C LEU A 354 5.82 -25.66 21.11
N ILE A 355 6.82 -26.51 20.92
CA ILE A 355 8.14 -26.35 21.54
C ILE A 355 8.78 -25.02 21.11
N ALA A 356 8.73 -24.71 19.83
CA ALA A 356 9.29 -23.47 19.31
C ALA A 356 8.61 -22.22 19.92
N MET A 357 7.28 -22.22 19.98
CA MET A 357 6.53 -21.05 20.45
C MET A 357 6.60 -20.89 21.99
N ARG A 358 6.69 -21.97 22.77
CA ARG A 358 7.03 -21.90 24.20
C ARG A 358 8.35 -21.18 24.47
N ASN A 359 9.30 -21.34 23.56
CA ASN A 359 10.60 -20.71 23.65
C ASN A 359 10.70 -19.35 22.92
N ALA A 360 9.57 -18.78 22.49
CA ALA A 360 9.46 -17.52 21.76
C ALA A 360 8.37 -16.61 22.32
N LEU A 361 8.17 -16.57 23.66
CA LEU A 361 7.09 -15.80 24.29
C LEU A 361 7.17 -14.29 24.01
N GLU A 362 8.37 -13.76 23.81
CA GLU A 362 8.61 -12.36 23.43
C GLU A 362 8.35 -12.09 21.93
N GLY A 363 7.87 -13.09 21.19
CA GLY A 363 7.78 -12.99 19.74
C GLY A 363 9.15 -12.92 19.05
N PHE A 364 9.24 -12.15 17.95
CA PHE A 364 10.44 -12.12 17.12
C PHE A 364 10.92 -10.69 16.80
N PRO A 365 11.39 -9.91 17.78
CA PRO A 365 11.75 -8.48 17.62
C PRO A 365 12.76 -8.22 16.50
N LYS A 366 13.71 -9.13 16.27
CA LYS A 366 14.71 -9.02 15.20
C LYS A 366 14.07 -8.98 13.80
N TYR A 367 12.96 -9.68 13.62
CA TYR A 367 12.28 -9.84 12.33
C TYR A 367 10.94 -9.12 12.24
N HIS A 368 10.49 -8.50 13.34
CA HIS A 368 9.25 -7.72 13.34
C HIS A 368 9.34 -6.59 12.31
N ASP A 369 8.35 -6.52 11.42
CA ASP A 369 8.26 -5.64 10.24
C ASP A 369 9.51 -5.65 9.33
N LYS A 370 10.30 -6.74 9.36
CA LYS A 370 11.51 -6.94 8.55
C LYS A 370 11.45 -8.23 7.74
N GLY A 371 10.32 -8.50 7.09
CA GLY A 371 10.08 -9.74 6.34
C GLY A 371 11.13 -10.04 5.27
N ASN A 372 11.69 -9.03 4.63
CA ASN A 372 12.78 -9.18 3.66
C ASN A 372 14.05 -9.72 4.32
N LEU A 373 14.41 -9.21 5.52
CA LEU A 373 15.57 -9.69 6.28
C LEU A 373 15.39 -11.16 6.65
N LEU A 374 14.22 -11.55 7.15
CA LEU A 374 13.91 -12.95 7.46
C LEU A 374 14.02 -13.82 6.20
N SER A 375 13.38 -13.42 5.12
CA SER A 375 13.37 -14.17 3.86
C SER A 375 14.79 -14.43 3.34
N VAL A 376 15.64 -13.41 3.31
CA VAL A 376 17.04 -13.54 2.89
C VAL A 376 17.82 -14.46 3.83
N SER A 377 17.64 -14.29 5.15
CA SER A 377 18.33 -15.11 6.16
C SER A 377 17.96 -16.59 6.02
N LEU A 378 16.67 -16.92 5.92
CA LEU A 378 16.19 -18.28 5.78
C LEU A 378 16.59 -18.90 4.43
N LEU A 379 16.46 -18.16 3.34
CA LEU A 379 16.85 -18.63 2.01
C LEU A 379 18.34 -18.97 1.96
N LYS A 380 19.20 -18.11 2.51
CA LYS A 380 20.65 -18.34 2.61
C LYS A 380 20.96 -19.57 3.48
N ALA A 381 20.28 -19.69 4.63
CA ALA A 381 20.47 -20.81 5.54
C ALA A 381 20.12 -22.15 4.90
N PHE A 382 18.97 -22.22 4.21
CA PHE A 382 18.50 -23.44 3.55
C PHE A 382 19.39 -23.84 2.36
N ARG A 383 19.79 -22.88 1.53
CA ARG A 383 20.68 -23.13 0.39
C ARG A 383 22.05 -23.64 0.83
N ARG A 384 22.67 -22.99 1.83
CA ARG A 384 24.00 -23.43 2.34
C ARG A 384 23.99 -24.84 2.89
N ARG A 385 22.85 -25.33 3.36
CA ARG A 385 22.70 -26.64 4.01
C ARG A 385 22.00 -27.67 3.13
N SER A 386 21.78 -27.33 1.86
CA SER A 386 21.06 -28.19 0.89
C SER A 386 19.72 -28.70 1.45
N LEU A 387 18.95 -27.81 2.08
CA LEU A 387 17.66 -28.14 2.68
C LEU A 387 16.47 -27.94 1.73
N PHE A 388 16.71 -27.48 0.53
CA PHE A 388 15.71 -27.50 -0.55
C PHE A 388 15.93 -28.74 -1.42
N PRO A 389 14.95 -29.66 -1.51
CA PRO A 389 15.07 -30.85 -2.37
C PRO A 389 15.31 -30.51 -3.84
N THR A 390 14.68 -29.42 -4.32
CA THR A 390 14.86 -28.90 -5.68
C THR A 390 14.96 -27.38 -5.68
N GLU A 391 15.34 -26.79 -6.81
CA GLU A 391 15.39 -25.35 -6.99
C GLU A 391 14.01 -24.65 -6.90
N ASN A 392 12.92 -25.40 -7.01
CA ASN A 392 11.56 -24.87 -6.94
C ASN A 392 11.01 -24.80 -5.51
N HIS A 393 11.65 -25.46 -4.53
CA HIS A 393 11.26 -25.34 -3.13
C HIS A 393 11.62 -23.96 -2.56
N ARG A 394 10.83 -23.52 -1.60
CA ARG A 394 10.98 -22.23 -0.91
C ARG A 394 10.63 -22.41 0.58
N ILE A 395 10.92 -21.43 1.40
CA ILE A 395 10.44 -21.43 2.80
C ILE A 395 8.92 -21.52 2.86
N TYR A 396 8.24 -20.94 1.88
CA TYR A 396 6.78 -21.01 1.76
C TYR A 396 6.27 -22.45 1.52
N SER A 397 7.13 -23.37 1.08
CA SER A 397 6.82 -24.80 0.91
C SER A 397 6.33 -25.46 2.20
N PHE A 398 6.75 -25.01 3.40
CA PHE A 398 6.20 -25.51 4.67
C PHE A 398 4.67 -25.35 4.75
N ARG A 399 4.17 -24.22 4.27
CA ARG A 399 2.74 -23.98 4.26
C ARG A 399 2.01 -24.91 3.26
N HIS A 400 2.62 -25.23 2.14
CA HIS A 400 2.07 -26.21 1.20
C HIS A 400 2.14 -27.64 1.76
N SER A 401 3.22 -28.00 2.47
CA SER A 401 3.31 -29.29 3.18
C SER A 401 2.21 -29.43 4.25
N PHE A 402 1.94 -28.36 4.98
CA PHE A 402 0.87 -28.37 5.97
C PHE A 402 -0.51 -28.57 5.33
N GLU A 403 -0.80 -27.89 4.21
CA GLU A 403 -2.04 -28.08 3.45
C GLU A 403 -2.13 -29.50 2.89
N GLN A 404 -1.05 -30.01 2.32
CA GLN A 404 -0.99 -31.37 1.74
C GLN A 404 -1.27 -32.44 2.80
N ARG A 405 -0.64 -32.36 3.96
CA ARG A 405 -0.87 -33.30 5.08
C ARG A 405 -2.32 -33.26 5.57
N MET A 406 -2.93 -32.08 5.67
CA MET A 406 -4.34 -31.95 6.03
C MET A 406 -5.26 -32.60 4.98
N GLN A 407 -4.90 -32.48 3.71
CA GLN A 407 -5.67 -33.09 2.63
C GLN A 407 -5.55 -34.61 2.64
N GLU A 408 -4.36 -35.14 2.84
CA GLU A 408 -4.10 -36.59 2.90
C GLU A 408 -4.71 -37.25 4.14
N ALA A 409 -4.92 -36.49 5.22
CA ALA A 409 -5.60 -36.95 6.43
C ALA A 409 -7.11 -36.72 6.40
N ASP A 410 -7.70 -36.40 5.25
CA ASP A 410 -9.13 -36.13 5.04
C ASP A 410 -9.72 -35.09 6.01
N ILE A 411 -8.90 -34.10 6.43
CA ILE A 411 -9.40 -32.99 7.24
C ILE A 411 -10.38 -32.16 6.42
N ASP A 412 -11.52 -31.85 7.03
CA ASP A 412 -12.61 -31.09 6.37
C ASP A 412 -12.10 -29.82 5.69
N TYR A 413 -12.60 -29.55 4.48
CA TYR A 413 -12.18 -28.42 3.65
C TYR A 413 -12.41 -27.07 4.34
N ALA A 414 -13.52 -26.90 5.07
CA ALA A 414 -13.80 -25.63 5.76
C ALA A 414 -12.83 -25.42 6.92
N LEU A 415 -12.46 -26.49 7.64
CA LEU A 415 -11.42 -26.43 8.66
C LEU A 415 -10.05 -26.11 8.06
N ARG A 416 -9.68 -26.74 6.94
CA ARG A 416 -8.44 -26.41 6.21
C ARG A 416 -8.40 -24.95 5.81
N CYS A 417 -9.50 -24.40 5.24
CA CYS A 417 -9.60 -22.97 4.93
C CYS A 417 -9.41 -22.11 6.17
N THR A 418 -10.02 -22.48 7.30
CA THR A 418 -9.88 -21.76 8.57
C THR A 418 -8.44 -21.76 9.06
N LEU A 419 -7.79 -22.92 9.16
CA LEU A 419 -6.41 -23.05 9.64
C LEU A 419 -5.40 -22.35 8.72
N MET A 420 -5.63 -22.40 7.41
CA MET A 420 -4.80 -21.70 6.42
C MET A 420 -5.10 -20.19 6.33
N GLY A 421 -6.24 -19.72 6.81
CA GLY A 421 -6.68 -18.34 6.59
C GLY A 421 -6.94 -18.08 5.10
N HIS A 422 -7.61 -19.01 4.43
CA HIS A 422 -8.14 -18.88 3.08
C HIS A 422 -9.61 -18.49 3.14
N LYS A 423 -10.09 -17.81 2.09
CA LYS A 423 -11.53 -17.55 1.95
C LYS A 423 -12.24 -18.86 1.67
N ASN A 424 -13.21 -19.22 2.49
CA ASN A 424 -14.13 -20.28 2.17
C ASN A 424 -15.25 -19.70 1.28
N ASN A 425 -15.48 -20.32 0.13
CA ASN A 425 -16.55 -19.90 -0.80
C ASN A 425 -17.92 -20.52 -0.45
N ARG A 426 -17.98 -21.42 0.55
CA ARG A 426 -19.23 -21.99 1.07
C ARG A 426 -19.77 -21.10 2.19
N PRO A 427 -21.08 -21.04 2.45
CA PRO A 427 -21.63 -20.41 3.63
C PRO A 427 -20.92 -20.92 4.89
N GLN A 428 -20.46 -20.01 5.74
CA GLN A 428 -19.76 -20.38 6.95
C GLN A 428 -20.71 -20.21 8.14
N TYR A 429 -21.02 -21.30 8.81
CA TYR A 429 -21.78 -21.32 10.06
C TYR A 429 -20.80 -21.60 11.19
N GLY A 430 -20.67 -20.65 12.12
CA GLY A 430 -19.74 -20.74 13.26
C GLY A 430 -18.29 -20.32 12.89
N ASP A 431 -17.37 -20.53 13.84
CA ASP A 431 -15.98 -20.08 13.81
C ASP A 431 -14.98 -21.12 13.30
N GLY A 432 -15.45 -22.25 12.77
CA GLY A 432 -14.61 -23.35 12.27
C GLY A 432 -14.25 -24.38 13.36
N GLY A 433 -15.07 -24.51 14.40
CA GLY A 433 -14.93 -25.48 15.48
C GLY A 433 -14.09 -25.02 16.67
N SER A 434 -14.21 -25.72 17.80
CA SER A 434 -13.48 -25.37 19.02
C SER A 434 -11.96 -25.56 18.85
N LEU A 435 -11.17 -24.87 19.68
CA LEU A 435 -9.71 -25.05 19.71
C LEU A 435 -9.32 -26.50 19.99
N LYS A 436 -10.08 -27.21 20.83
CA LYS A 436 -9.87 -28.63 21.12
C LYS A 436 -10.04 -29.47 19.85
N TYR A 437 -11.16 -29.28 19.15
CA TYR A 437 -11.42 -29.97 17.87
C TYR A 437 -10.29 -29.70 16.86
N ARG A 438 -9.92 -28.44 16.66
CA ARG A 438 -8.81 -28.07 15.76
C ARG A 438 -7.48 -28.71 16.16
N ARG A 439 -7.18 -28.77 17.47
CA ARG A 439 -5.97 -29.45 17.98
C ARG A 439 -6.00 -30.93 17.67
N ASP A 440 -7.12 -31.59 17.94
CA ASP A 440 -7.25 -33.03 17.74
C ASP A 440 -7.11 -33.41 16.27
N GLU A 441 -7.61 -32.59 15.36
CA GLU A 441 -7.38 -32.72 13.91
C GLU A 441 -5.89 -32.48 13.54
N LEU A 442 -5.25 -31.47 14.11
CA LEU A 442 -3.84 -31.19 13.84
C LEU A 442 -2.91 -32.27 14.39
N LEU A 443 -3.26 -32.96 15.47
CA LEU A 443 -2.49 -34.07 16.00
C LEU A 443 -2.42 -35.26 15.02
N LYS A 444 -3.40 -35.44 14.16
CA LYS A 444 -3.40 -36.48 13.12
C LYS A 444 -2.28 -36.31 12.10
N ILE A 445 -1.86 -35.04 11.87
CA ILE A 445 -0.90 -34.66 10.82
C ILE A 445 0.43 -34.16 11.39
N SER A 446 0.56 -34.06 12.72
CA SER A 446 1.80 -33.55 13.31
C SER A 446 2.93 -34.57 13.16
N HIS A 447 4.14 -34.08 12.87
CA HIS A 447 5.31 -34.95 12.84
C HIS A 447 5.64 -35.44 14.27
N PRO A 448 6.07 -36.70 14.41
CA PRO A 448 6.63 -37.17 15.68
C PRO A 448 7.77 -36.26 16.14
N VAL A 449 7.72 -35.83 17.38
CA VAL A 449 8.79 -35.02 17.96
C VAL A 449 10.01 -35.93 18.22
N PRO A 450 11.21 -35.62 17.66
CA PRO A 450 12.42 -36.41 17.89
C PRO A 450 12.80 -36.43 19.38
N THR A 451 13.42 -37.51 19.83
CA THR A 451 13.90 -37.65 21.20
C THR A 451 14.84 -36.49 21.57
N GLU A 452 14.64 -35.95 22.78
CA GLU A 452 15.39 -34.80 23.31
C GLU A 452 15.38 -33.54 22.41
N PHE A 453 14.42 -33.43 21.50
CA PHE A 453 14.36 -32.32 20.53
C PHE A 453 14.45 -30.94 21.19
N GLU A 454 13.73 -30.70 22.27
CA GLU A 454 13.75 -29.39 22.94
C GLU A 454 15.13 -29.09 23.54
N LYS A 455 15.75 -30.05 24.19
CA LYS A 455 17.09 -29.90 24.76
C LYS A 455 18.13 -29.59 23.68
N ARG A 456 18.08 -30.29 22.56
CA ARG A 456 18.96 -30.09 21.39
C ARG A 456 18.69 -28.72 20.74
N LEU A 457 17.42 -28.33 20.56
CA LEU A 457 17.04 -27.02 20.06
C LEU A 457 17.60 -25.88 20.92
N LEU A 458 17.46 -26.00 22.24
CA LEU A 458 17.93 -24.99 23.19
C LEU A 458 19.47 -24.90 23.21
N ALA A 459 20.16 -26.00 23.07
CA ALA A 459 21.62 -26.03 22.96
C ALA A 459 22.11 -25.23 21.75
N VAL A 460 21.54 -25.49 20.56
CA VAL A 460 21.86 -24.74 19.33
C VAL A 460 21.50 -23.25 19.46
N CYS A 461 20.37 -22.93 20.09
CA CYS A 461 19.94 -21.55 20.31
C CYS A 461 20.88 -20.77 21.26
N LYS A 462 21.52 -21.43 22.25
CA LYS A 462 22.51 -20.82 23.15
C LYS A 462 23.82 -20.50 22.43
N ASP A 463 24.33 -21.41 21.61
CA ASP A 463 25.57 -21.19 20.85
C ASP A 463 25.51 -19.98 19.93
N THR A 464 24.35 -19.72 19.33
CA THR A 464 24.17 -18.57 18.43
C THR A 464 24.14 -17.22 19.15
N SER A 465 23.88 -17.18 20.45
CA SER A 465 23.93 -15.94 21.24
C SER A 465 25.35 -15.44 21.46
N LYS A 466 26.32 -16.34 21.57
CA LYS A 466 27.75 -16.02 21.74
C LYS A 466 28.40 -15.45 20.47
N SER A 467 27.98 -15.89 19.29
CA SER A 467 28.56 -15.43 18.01
C SER A 467 28.16 -13.97 17.65
N ASN A 468 27.07 -13.45 18.18
CA ASN A 468 26.61 -12.08 17.92
C ASN A 468 27.33 -11.00 18.78
N GLN A 469 28.11 -11.39 19.79
CA GLN A 469 28.89 -10.42 20.59
C GLN A 469 30.22 -10.02 19.92
N TYR A 470 30.69 -10.77 18.93
CA TYR A 470 31.98 -10.52 18.26
C TYR A 470 31.90 -9.65 16.99
N THR A 471 30.75 -9.14 16.59
CA THR A 471 30.60 -8.36 15.34
C THR A 471 30.38 -6.86 15.54
N LYS A 472 30.70 -6.28 16.68
CA LYS A 472 30.91 -4.83 16.77
C LYS A 472 32.32 -4.52 16.28
N ARG A 473 32.49 -4.21 14.99
CA ARG A 473 33.72 -3.58 14.48
C ARG A 473 33.93 -2.27 15.22
N PRO A 474 35.14 -1.98 15.70
CA PRO A 474 35.44 -0.65 16.25
C PRO A 474 35.25 0.38 15.14
N VAL A 475 34.56 1.47 15.47
CA VAL A 475 34.46 2.66 14.63
C VAL A 475 35.86 3.30 14.66
N TYR A 476 36.58 3.23 13.56
CA TYR A 476 37.80 4.03 13.37
C TYR A 476 37.36 5.50 13.19
N ASN A 477 37.58 6.31 14.22
CA ASN A 477 37.58 7.75 14.11
C ASN A 477 38.84 8.16 13.35
N GLU A 478 38.74 8.48 12.09
CA GLU A 478 39.76 9.30 11.41
C GLU A 478 39.64 10.74 11.91
N GLN A 479 40.48 11.07 12.91
CA GLN A 479 40.83 12.45 13.19
C GLN A 479 41.71 12.95 12.03
N ARG A 480 41.19 13.88 11.25
CA ARG A 480 42.01 14.67 10.32
C ARG A 480 42.89 15.56 11.17
N ALA A 481 44.18 15.32 11.09
CA ALA A 481 45.23 16.27 11.50
C ALA A 481 45.63 17.08 10.27
N SER A 482 45.63 18.40 10.45
CA SER A 482 46.29 19.50 9.73
C SER A 482 46.06 19.60 8.20
#